data_a6334c28a5d661084ca3b8ac346c013b
#
_entry.id   a6334c28a5d661084ca3b8ac346c013b
#
_cell.length_a   1.000
_cell.length_b   1.000
_cell.length_c   1.000
_cell.angle_alpha   90.00
_cell.angle_beta   90.00
_cell.angle_gamma   90.00
#
_symmetry.space_group_name_H-M   'P 1'
#
loop_
_entity.id
_entity.type
_entity.pdbx_description
1 polymer ?
#
loop_
_entity_poly.entity_id
_entity_poly.type
_entity_poly.pdbx_seq_one_letter_code
_entity_poly.pdbx_strand_id
1 'polypeptide(L)'
;MRLTEERIPNNSKILYSIIIIIKKEIISIKGMVKGVSIKFRSYSETIPRLLELINLGKEIKKHSKIVLKPYLSPIEGEKSLSTSAAFVEQVLRFCLRNKNPVSEIFIAEGVDGEDTMEMFSKLGYTKLAERYSVGLIDLNNTEVERTEKYDFIKFHEIMYPKILKEGFVISLPPLALGEEVAFIGSLSNMLGAFPARHYKGFFSSTKSKIRKWPMKYAVHDILKCKLPDFAIVDSSEKGVILAGLPREVDKQAAKLLGFEWNQVDYLKLIESTFLEKKIKEGKEAIPNVIAQ
;
A
#
# COMPACT_ATOMS: atom_id res chain seq x y z
N MET A 1 -14.04 -59.28 -18.95
CA MET A 1 -14.24 -58.45 -17.76
C MET A 1 -13.69 -57.04 -18.10
N ARG A 2 -14.56 -56.11 -18.48
CA ARG A 2 -14.21 -54.75 -18.91
C ARG A 2 -14.22 -53.86 -17.66
N LEU A 3 -13.09 -53.27 -17.33
CA LEU A 3 -13.01 -52.23 -16.29
C LEU A 3 -13.58 -50.93 -16.84
N THR A 4 -14.62 -50.43 -16.17
CA THR A 4 -15.28 -49.16 -16.45
C THR A 4 -14.39 -48.01 -15.97
N GLU A 5 -13.98 -47.12 -16.91
CA GLU A 5 -13.35 -45.85 -16.57
C GLU A 5 -14.37 -44.94 -15.87
N GLU A 6 -14.17 -44.66 -14.60
CA GLU A 6 -14.92 -43.64 -13.86
C GLU A 6 -14.52 -42.25 -14.39
N ARG A 7 -15.50 -41.55 -14.98
CA ARG A 7 -15.36 -40.14 -15.39
C ARG A 7 -15.26 -39.24 -14.16
N ILE A 8 -14.08 -38.69 -13.92
CA ILE A 8 -13.87 -37.61 -12.94
C ILE A 8 -14.74 -36.40 -13.30
N PRO A 9 -15.55 -35.85 -12.39
CA PRO A 9 -16.46 -34.74 -12.70
C PRO A 9 -15.70 -33.48 -13.16
N ASN A 10 -16.24 -32.78 -14.15
CA ASN A 10 -15.65 -31.62 -14.82
C ASN A 10 -15.25 -30.47 -13.86
N ASN A 11 -15.84 -30.39 -12.68
CA ASN A 11 -15.53 -29.37 -11.67
C ASN A 11 -14.11 -29.50 -11.05
N SER A 12 -13.57 -30.73 -10.97
CA SER A 12 -12.22 -30.93 -10.43
C SER A 12 -11.12 -30.47 -11.41
N LYS A 13 -11.36 -30.60 -12.73
CA LYS A 13 -10.41 -30.13 -13.76
C LYS A 13 -10.37 -28.60 -13.82
N ILE A 14 -11.52 -27.93 -13.62
CA ILE A 14 -11.61 -26.46 -13.55
C ILE A 14 -10.91 -25.96 -12.27
N LEU A 15 -11.08 -26.61 -11.14
CA LEU A 15 -10.39 -26.28 -9.88
C LEU A 15 -8.88 -26.48 -10.00
N TYR A 16 -8.42 -27.57 -10.62
CA TYR A 16 -7.00 -27.83 -10.88
C TYR A 16 -6.40 -26.81 -11.87
N SER A 17 -7.14 -26.41 -12.91
CA SER A 17 -6.69 -25.39 -13.86
C SER A 17 -6.58 -24.01 -13.21
N ILE A 18 -7.53 -23.64 -12.33
CA ILE A 18 -7.50 -22.40 -11.54
C ILE A 18 -6.34 -22.42 -10.55
N ILE A 19 -6.07 -23.53 -9.88
CA ILE A 19 -4.93 -23.71 -8.96
C ILE A 19 -3.59 -23.65 -9.71
N ILE A 20 -3.51 -24.17 -10.94
CA ILE A 20 -2.28 -24.14 -11.77
C ILE A 20 -2.04 -22.73 -12.35
N ILE A 21 -3.09 -21.99 -12.73
CA ILE A 21 -2.98 -20.60 -13.18
C ILE A 21 -2.53 -19.70 -12.02
N ILE A 22 -3.09 -19.89 -10.82
CA ILE A 22 -2.67 -19.18 -9.59
C ILE A 22 -1.21 -19.52 -9.24
N LYS A 23 -0.74 -20.76 -9.44
CA LYS A 23 0.65 -21.16 -9.15
C LYS A 23 1.68 -20.63 -10.16
N LYS A 24 1.31 -20.34 -11.41
CA LYS A 24 2.24 -19.86 -12.43
C LYS A 24 2.56 -18.35 -12.35
N GLU A 25 1.74 -17.55 -11.67
CA GLU A 25 1.99 -16.10 -11.49
C GLU A 25 2.71 -15.75 -10.17
N ILE A 26 2.99 -16.73 -9.31
CA ILE A 26 3.68 -16.51 -8.02
C ILE A 26 5.20 -16.62 -8.23
N ILE A 27 5.85 -15.55 -8.65
CA ILE A 27 7.31 -15.45 -8.62
C ILE A 27 7.71 -14.71 -7.34
N SER A 28 8.27 -15.45 -6.38
CA SER A 28 8.73 -14.92 -5.09
C SER A 28 10.08 -14.19 -5.21
N ILE A 29 10.16 -12.97 -4.69
CA ILE A 29 11.42 -12.30 -4.36
C ILE A 29 11.53 -12.31 -2.83
N LYS A 30 12.53 -13.00 -2.28
CA LYS A 30 12.80 -13.14 -0.83
C LYS A 30 11.62 -13.71 0.00
N GLY A 31 10.81 -14.59 -0.58
CA GLY A 31 9.70 -15.24 0.13
C GLY A 31 8.39 -14.46 0.17
N MET A 32 8.33 -13.22 -0.34
CA MET A 32 7.09 -12.45 -0.49
C MET A 32 6.57 -12.50 -1.94
N VAL A 33 5.25 -12.55 -2.07
CA VAL A 33 4.56 -12.60 -3.37
C VAL A 33 4.62 -11.24 -4.05
N LYS A 34 4.98 -11.18 -5.32
CA LYS A 34 5.11 -9.92 -6.09
C LYS A 34 3.83 -9.11 -6.10
N GLY A 35 2.71 -9.74 -6.42
CA GLY A 35 1.38 -9.12 -6.41
C GLY A 35 0.34 -10.16 -6.78
N VAL A 36 -0.79 -10.15 -6.08
CA VAL A 36 -1.93 -11.06 -6.29
C VAL A 36 -3.20 -10.25 -6.36
N SER A 37 -4.08 -10.64 -7.27
CA SER A 37 -5.45 -10.16 -7.36
C SER A 37 -6.40 -11.32 -7.02
N ILE A 38 -7.39 -11.04 -6.18
CA ILE A 38 -8.46 -12.00 -5.86
C ILE A 38 -9.81 -11.36 -6.07
N LYS A 39 -10.78 -12.15 -6.60
CA LYS A 39 -12.15 -11.69 -6.77
C LYS A 39 -12.76 -11.31 -5.43
N PHE A 40 -13.31 -10.11 -5.34
CA PHE A 40 -13.99 -9.61 -4.16
C PHE A 40 -15.37 -10.28 -4.00
N ARG A 41 -15.69 -10.65 -2.76
CA ARG A 41 -17.02 -11.10 -2.35
C ARG A 41 -17.53 -10.27 -1.18
N SER A 42 -16.78 -10.26 -0.10
CA SER A 42 -16.92 -9.39 1.06
C SER A 42 -15.56 -9.21 1.70
N TYR A 43 -15.35 -8.17 2.50
CA TYR A 43 -14.08 -7.98 3.20
C TYR A 43 -13.79 -9.14 4.15
N SER A 44 -14.80 -9.62 4.87
CA SER A 44 -14.67 -10.71 5.85
C SER A 44 -14.27 -12.06 5.24
N GLU A 45 -14.65 -12.33 3.99
CA GLU A 45 -14.28 -13.55 3.26
C GLU A 45 -12.98 -13.37 2.49
N THR A 46 -12.85 -12.24 1.78
CA THR A 46 -11.78 -12.03 0.80
C THR A 46 -10.44 -11.74 1.47
N ILE A 47 -10.42 -10.85 2.48
CA ILE A 47 -9.16 -10.39 3.08
C ILE A 47 -8.40 -11.52 3.81
N PRO A 48 -9.00 -12.28 4.74
CA PRO A 48 -8.28 -13.36 5.41
C PRO A 48 -7.72 -14.38 4.42
N ARG A 49 -8.53 -14.80 3.44
CA ARG A 49 -8.12 -15.77 2.40
C ARG A 49 -6.95 -15.27 1.56
N LEU A 50 -6.97 -13.99 1.16
CA LEU A 50 -5.90 -13.37 0.39
C LEU A 50 -4.60 -13.35 1.20
N LEU A 51 -4.67 -12.90 2.45
CA LEU A 51 -3.50 -12.74 3.31
C LEU A 51 -2.89 -14.10 3.74
N GLU A 52 -3.71 -15.13 3.88
CA GLU A 52 -3.24 -16.52 4.06
C GLU A 52 -2.55 -17.04 2.80
N LEU A 53 -3.13 -16.83 1.61
CA LEU A 53 -2.57 -17.28 0.33
C LEU A 53 -1.15 -16.72 0.10
N ILE A 54 -0.92 -15.48 0.46
CA ILE A 54 0.38 -14.82 0.30
C ILE A 54 1.33 -14.99 1.50
N ASN A 55 0.92 -15.76 2.50
CA ASN A 55 1.70 -16.03 3.73
C ASN A 55 2.13 -14.78 4.51
N LEU A 56 1.34 -13.69 4.47
CA LEU A 56 1.66 -12.46 5.20
C LEU A 56 1.86 -12.69 6.69
N GLY A 57 1.15 -13.66 7.30
CA GLY A 57 1.29 -14.01 8.71
C GLY A 57 2.71 -14.44 9.11
N LYS A 58 3.48 -15.03 8.21
CA LYS A 58 4.89 -15.37 8.47
C LYS A 58 5.78 -14.12 8.51
N GLU A 59 5.43 -13.11 7.73
CA GLU A 59 6.23 -11.88 7.67
C GLU A 59 5.97 -10.99 8.89
N ILE A 60 4.72 -10.73 9.22
CA ILE A 60 4.37 -9.85 10.34
C ILE A 60 4.88 -10.35 11.70
N LYS A 61 5.05 -11.67 11.90
CA LYS A 61 5.65 -12.24 13.11
C LYS A 61 7.08 -11.80 13.41
N LYS A 62 7.80 -11.32 12.40
CA LYS A 62 9.21 -10.89 12.52
C LYS A 62 9.34 -9.46 13.06
N HIS A 63 8.23 -8.71 13.15
CA HIS A 63 8.26 -7.27 13.44
C HIS A 63 7.62 -6.98 14.79
N SER A 64 8.28 -6.11 15.57
CA SER A 64 7.78 -5.63 16.88
C SER A 64 6.70 -4.57 16.73
N LYS A 65 6.70 -3.80 15.63
CA LYS A 65 5.73 -2.76 15.34
C LYS A 65 5.12 -3.01 13.96
N ILE A 66 3.79 -3.05 13.87
CA ILE A 66 3.03 -3.19 12.63
C ILE A 66 2.20 -1.93 12.46
N VAL A 67 2.32 -1.26 11.33
CA VAL A 67 1.61 -0.01 11.04
C VAL A 67 0.66 -0.22 9.87
N LEU A 68 -0.63 -0.13 10.15
CA LEU A 68 -1.69 -0.10 9.14
C LEU A 68 -1.87 1.35 8.71
N LYS A 69 -1.56 1.66 7.46
CA LYS A 69 -1.68 3.01 6.92
C LYS A 69 -2.83 3.09 5.91
N PRO A 70 -4.06 3.46 6.35
CA PRO A 70 -5.16 3.76 5.44
C PRO A 70 -4.82 5.02 4.61
N TYR A 71 -5.69 5.38 3.70
CA TYR A 71 -5.78 6.69 3.06
C TYR A 71 -7.01 7.40 3.60
N LEU A 72 -6.84 8.59 4.15
CA LEU A 72 -7.94 9.43 4.61
C LEU A 72 -7.88 10.77 3.89
N SER A 73 -9.02 11.19 3.34
CA SER A 73 -9.20 12.49 2.70
C SER A 73 -10.34 13.26 3.36
N PRO A 74 -10.35 14.58 3.27
CA PRO A 74 -11.52 15.37 3.66
C PRO A 74 -12.81 14.81 3.06
N ILE A 75 -13.91 14.96 3.78
CA ILE A 75 -15.23 14.52 3.32
C ILE A 75 -15.83 15.64 2.49
N GLU A 76 -15.96 15.43 1.18
CA GLU A 76 -16.61 16.35 0.26
C GLU A 76 -17.97 15.81 -0.14
N GLY A 77 -19.04 16.44 0.35
CA GLY A 77 -20.42 16.01 0.14
C GLY A 77 -20.72 14.66 0.80
N GLU A 78 -21.40 13.76 0.08
CA GLU A 78 -21.76 12.43 0.59
C GLU A 78 -20.70 11.34 0.36
N LYS A 79 -19.64 11.64 -0.41
CA LYS A 79 -18.61 10.66 -0.78
C LYS A 79 -17.27 11.04 -0.19
N SER A 80 -16.65 10.11 0.49
CA SER A 80 -15.25 10.17 0.90
C SER A 80 -14.45 9.16 0.10
N LEU A 81 -13.31 9.57 -0.43
CA LEU A 81 -12.33 8.66 -1.03
C LEU A 81 -11.53 7.89 0.03
N SER A 82 -11.86 8.06 1.31
CA SER A 82 -11.15 7.44 2.42
C SER A 82 -11.28 5.92 2.42
N THR A 83 -10.25 5.26 2.88
CA THR A 83 -10.26 3.81 3.13
C THR A 83 -11.37 3.47 4.13
N SER A 84 -12.17 2.46 3.84
CA SER A 84 -13.25 1.99 4.73
C SER A 84 -12.67 1.37 6.01
N ALA A 85 -13.20 1.77 7.18
CA ALA A 85 -12.84 1.14 8.45
C ALA A 85 -13.17 -0.35 8.47
N ALA A 86 -14.23 -0.79 7.76
CA ALA A 86 -14.58 -2.20 7.63
C ALA A 86 -13.52 -3.02 6.87
N PHE A 87 -12.89 -2.44 5.85
CA PHE A 87 -11.76 -3.06 5.16
C PHE A 87 -10.55 -3.19 6.09
N VAL A 88 -10.17 -2.09 6.77
CA VAL A 88 -9.04 -2.07 7.70
C VAL A 88 -9.26 -3.03 8.87
N GLU A 89 -10.50 -3.16 9.37
CA GLU A 89 -10.85 -4.12 10.43
C GLU A 89 -10.47 -5.55 10.06
N GLN A 90 -10.71 -5.99 8.83
CA GLN A 90 -10.36 -7.37 8.44
C GLN A 90 -8.85 -7.59 8.37
N VAL A 91 -8.09 -6.59 7.90
CA VAL A 91 -6.63 -6.62 7.92
C VAL A 91 -6.11 -6.62 9.35
N LEU A 92 -6.64 -5.75 10.21
CA LEU A 92 -6.31 -5.68 11.63
C LEU A 92 -6.55 -7.01 12.34
N ARG A 93 -7.72 -7.62 12.14
CA ARG A 93 -8.05 -8.94 12.72
C ARG A 93 -7.08 -10.02 12.27
N PHE A 94 -6.66 -10.00 11.01
CA PHE A 94 -5.65 -10.92 10.50
C PHE A 94 -4.30 -10.68 11.20
N CYS A 95 -3.85 -9.43 11.31
CA CYS A 95 -2.62 -9.05 11.98
C CYS A 95 -2.62 -9.47 13.47
N LEU A 96 -3.70 -9.21 14.20
CA LEU A 96 -3.84 -9.59 15.60
C LEU A 96 -3.73 -11.10 15.83
N ARG A 97 -4.30 -11.92 14.93
CA ARG A 97 -4.21 -13.37 15.02
C ARG A 97 -2.83 -13.93 14.67
N ASN A 98 -2.05 -13.22 13.88
CA ASN A 98 -0.81 -13.71 13.31
C ASN A 98 0.46 -13.01 13.81
N LYS A 99 0.35 -11.89 14.56
CA LYS A 99 1.52 -11.17 15.10
C LYS A 99 2.24 -11.96 16.18
N ASN A 100 3.47 -11.58 16.49
CA ASN A 100 4.12 -12.02 17.72
C ASN A 100 3.34 -11.43 18.93
N PRO A 101 3.17 -12.16 20.04
CA PRO A 101 2.48 -11.65 21.22
C PRO A 101 2.97 -10.28 21.71
N VAL A 102 4.27 -10.03 21.64
CA VAL A 102 4.89 -8.76 22.07
C VAL A 102 4.82 -7.65 21.02
N SER A 103 4.35 -7.93 19.81
CA SER A 103 4.23 -6.90 18.76
C SER A 103 3.07 -5.95 19.07
N GLU A 104 3.25 -4.69 18.73
CA GLU A 104 2.23 -3.65 18.77
C GLU A 104 1.68 -3.37 17.39
N ILE A 105 0.39 -3.02 17.30
CA ILE A 105 -0.25 -2.62 16.05
C ILE A 105 -0.77 -1.19 16.19
N PHE A 106 -0.50 -0.38 15.19
CA PHE A 106 -0.95 0.99 15.10
C PHE A 106 -1.72 1.22 13.78
N ILE A 107 -2.71 2.09 13.81
CA ILE A 107 -3.32 2.67 12.61
C ILE A 107 -2.80 4.11 12.54
N ALA A 108 -2.15 4.47 11.45
CA ALA A 108 -1.45 5.74 11.34
C ALA A 108 -1.78 6.44 10.02
N GLU A 109 -2.17 7.72 10.08
CA GLU A 109 -2.39 8.58 8.92
C GLU A 109 -2.07 10.02 9.25
N GLY A 110 -1.80 10.84 8.21
CA GLY A 110 -1.66 12.28 8.30
C GLY A 110 -2.53 12.94 7.24
N VAL A 111 -3.76 13.28 7.60
CA VAL A 111 -4.72 13.91 6.68
C VAL A 111 -4.21 15.27 6.22
N ASP A 112 -4.47 15.61 4.98
CA ASP A 112 -4.11 16.91 4.42
C ASP A 112 -5.31 17.86 4.49
N GLY A 113 -5.12 19.00 5.13
CA GLY A 113 -6.13 20.05 5.22
C GLY A 113 -7.11 19.94 6.38
N GLU A 114 -7.16 18.78 7.07
CA GLU A 114 -8.08 18.52 8.17
C GLU A 114 -7.34 17.98 9.39
N ASP A 115 -8.03 17.99 10.55
CA ASP A 115 -7.53 17.33 11.76
C ASP A 115 -7.61 15.81 11.62
N THR A 116 -6.49 15.13 11.77
CA THR A 116 -6.40 13.68 11.58
C THR A 116 -7.20 12.91 12.62
N MET A 117 -7.20 13.34 13.87
CA MET A 117 -7.91 12.64 14.94
C MET A 117 -9.43 12.80 14.79
N GLU A 118 -9.87 13.98 14.35
CA GLU A 118 -11.28 14.21 14.01
C GLU A 118 -11.71 13.33 12.84
N MET A 119 -10.87 13.20 11.81
CA MET A 119 -11.15 12.31 10.66
C MET A 119 -11.17 10.84 11.09
N PHE A 120 -10.27 10.39 11.97
CA PHE A 120 -10.35 9.04 12.54
C PHE A 120 -11.70 8.81 13.25
N SER A 121 -12.19 9.78 14.00
CA SER A 121 -13.48 9.70 14.67
C SER A 121 -14.65 9.62 13.69
N LYS A 122 -14.72 10.56 12.73
CA LYS A 122 -15.77 10.64 11.72
C LYS A 122 -15.88 9.37 10.87
N LEU A 123 -14.75 8.76 10.54
CA LEU A 123 -14.68 7.57 9.69
C LEU A 123 -14.73 6.25 10.47
N GLY A 124 -14.94 6.29 11.80
CA GLY A 124 -15.15 5.12 12.64
C GLY A 124 -13.87 4.41 13.12
N TYR A 125 -12.69 4.97 12.85
CA TYR A 125 -11.41 4.40 13.28
C TYR A 125 -11.18 4.47 14.78
N THR A 126 -11.70 5.49 15.47
CA THR A 126 -11.64 5.60 16.94
C THR A 126 -12.35 4.41 17.59
N LYS A 127 -13.58 4.10 17.17
CA LYS A 127 -14.32 2.93 17.65
C LYS A 127 -13.61 1.61 17.33
N LEU A 128 -12.97 1.53 16.15
CA LEU A 128 -12.20 0.36 15.75
C LEU A 128 -10.98 0.17 16.66
N ALA A 129 -10.22 1.22 16.92
CA ALA A 129 -9.04 1.19 17.75
C ALA A 129 -9.37 0.83 19.21
N GLU A 130 -10.42 1.39 19.77
CA GLU A 130 -10.94 1.06 21.11
C GLU A 130 -11.34 -0.41 21.22
N ARG A 131 -12.13 -0.92 20.24
CA ARG A 131 -12.58 -2.31 20.22
C ARG A 131 -11.45 -3.32 20.22
N TYR A 132 -10.36 -3.04 19.53
CA TYR A 132 -9.23 -3.96 19.37
C TYR A 132 -8.01 -3.58 20.23
N SER A 133 -8.09 -2.53 21.02
CA SER A 133 -7.01 -2.02 21.88
C SER A 133 -5.73 -1.76 21.09
N VAL A 134 -5.83 -1.08 19.96
CA VAL A 134 -4.70 -0.67 19.11
C VAL A 134 -4.53 0.84 19.09
N GLY A 135 -3.30 1.32 18.84
CA GLY A 135 -3.01 2.76 18.84
C GLY A 135 -3.46 3.45 17.55
N LEU A 136 -4.01 4.68 17.68
CA LEU A 136 -4.14 5.62 16.56
C LEU A 136 -3.00 6.63 16.62
N ILE A 137 -2.38 6.90 15.47
CA ILE A 137 -1.26 7.84 15.35
C ILE A 137 -1.57 8.88 14.29
N ASP A 138 -1.60 10.14 14.72
CA ASP A 138 -1.60 11.29 13.82
C ASP A 138 -0.18 11.56 13.30
N LEU A 139 0.09 11.22 12.04
CA LEU A 139 1.38 11.45 11.41
C LEU A 139 1.71 12.94 11.22
N ASN A 140 0.72 13.83 11.31
CA ASN A 140 0.94 15.27 11.24
C ASN A 140 1.64 15.82 12.50
N ASN A 141 1.47 15.14 13.64
CA ASN A 141 1.94 15.58 14.95
C ASN A 141 2.86 14.57 15.68
N THR A 142 3.21 13.46 15.04
CA THR A 142 4.05 12.41 15.62
C THR A 142 5.53 12.81 15.66
N GLU A 143 6.33 12.03 16.38
CA GLU A 143 7.79 12.15 16.40
C GLU A 143 8.39 11.86 15.01
N VAL A 144 9.32 12.70 14.59
CA VAL A 144 9.96 12.62 13.27
C VAL A 144 11.47 12.51 13.39
N GLU A 145 12.06 11.96 12.35
CA GLU A 145 13.50 11.95 12.12
C GLU A 145 13.82 12.73 10.86
N ARG A 146 14.86 13.56 10.92
CA ARG A 146 15.40 14.24 9.75
C ARG A 146 16.11 13.21 8.87
N THR A 147 15.65 13.08 7.65
CA THR A 147 16.20 12.17 6.64
C THR A 147 16.76 12.98 5.48
N GLU A 148 18.02 12.79 5.18
CA GLU A 148 18.71 13.35 4.01
C GLU A 148 19.12 12.20 3.08
N LYS A 149 18.91 12.37 1.78
CA LYS A 149 19.35 11.42 0.77
C LYS A 149 19.95 12.18 -0.42
N TYR A 150 21.09 11.72 -0.90
CA TYR A 150 21.74 12.29 -2.08
C TYR A 150 20.93 12.14 -3.37
N ASP A 151 19.99 11.20 -3.38
CA ASP A 151 19.12 10.87 -4.52
C ASP A 151 17.69 11.40 -4.35
N PHE A 152 17.45 12.35 -3.42
CA PHE A 152 16.26 13.16 -3.44
C PHE A 152 16.28 14.10 -4.65
N ILE A 153 15.13 14.27 -5.31
CA ILE A 153 15.03 15.09 -6.52
C ILE A 153 14.71 16.54 -6.20
N LYS A 154 13.84 16.80 -5.21
CA LYS A 154 13.32 18.12 -4.90
C LYS A 154 13.49 18.55 -3.45
N PHE A 155 13.56 17.61 -2.53
CA PHE A 155 13.75 17.90 -1.11
C PHE A 155 15.24 17.78 -0.75
N HIS A 156 15.77 18.70 0.06
CA HIS A 156 17.09 18.53 0.67
C HIS A 156 17.04 17.54 1.82
N GLU A 157 15.95 17.64 2.58
CA GLU A 157 15.67 16.81 3.74
C GLU A 157 14.17 16.55 3.84
N ILE A 158 13.82 15.45 4.48
CA ILE A 158 12.43 15.11 4.82
C ILE A 158 12.36 14.79 6.30
N MET A 159 11.46 15.46 7.01
CA MET A 159 11.06 15.12 8.37
C MET A 159 10.13 13.89 8.29
N TYR A 160 10.69 12.70 8.47
CA TYR A 160 9.97 11.44 8.28
C TYR A 160 9.49 10.87 9.60
N PRO A 161 8.21 10.41 9.73
CA PRO A 161 7.68 9.83 10.97
C PRO A 161 8.47 8.60 11.42
N LYS A 162 9.00 8.62 12.66
CA LYS A 162 9.78 7.51 13.21
C LYS A 162 9.00 6.20 13.23
N ILE A 163 7.70 6.25 13.57
CA ILE A 163 6.86 5.07 13.61
C ILE A 163 6.77 4.35 12.25
N LEU A 164 6.75 5.09 11.15
CA LEU A 164 6.78 4.51 9.80
C LEU A 164 8.17 3.96 9.45
N LYS A 165 9.23 4.61 9.93
CA LYS A 165 10.59 4.15 9.69
C LYS A 165 10.89 2.82 10.37
N GLU A 166 10.47 2.68 11.62
CA GLU A 166 10.73 1.52 12.48
C GLU A 166 9.73 0.37 12.25
N GLY A 167 8.48 0.67 11.94
CA GLY A 167 7.40 -0.30 11.83
C GLY A 167 7.37 -1.05 10.49
N PHE A 168 6.76 -2.22 10.46
CA PHE A 168 6.33 -2.89 9.23
C PHE A 168 5.07 -2.22 8.71
N VAL A 169 5.22 -1.43 7.64
CA VAL A 169 4.15 -0.58 7.09
C VAL A 169 3.34 -1.34 6.05
N ILE A 170 2.04 -1.49 6.31
CA ILE A 170 1.07 -2.01 5.35
C ILE A 170 0.25 -0.84 4.82
N SER A 171 0.46 -0.48 3.56
CA SER A 171 -0.32 0.58 2.89
C SER A 171 -1.67 0.05 2.45
N LEU A 172 -2.75 0.72 2.84
CA LEU A 172 -4.15 0.29 2.70
C LEU A 172 -5.02 1.36 2.00
N PRO A 173 -4.70 1.77 0.77
CA PRO A 173 -5.52 2.76 0.05
C PRO A 173 -6.74 2.12 -0.62
N PRO A 174 -7.80 2.90 -0.91
CA PRO A 174 -8.76 2.58 -1.95
C PRO A 174 -8.13 2.78 -3.33
N LEU A 175 -8.61 2.07 -4.34
CA LEU A 175 -8.24 2.33 -5.73
C LEU A 175 -9.17 3.37 -6.34
N ALA A 176 -8.71 4.58 -6.51
CA ALA A 176 -9.46 5.68 -7.11
C ALA A 176 -8.55 6.55 -7.98
N LEU A 177 -9.13 7.25 -8.96
CA LEU A 177 -8.42 8.30 -9.68
C LEU A 177 -8.07 9.44 -8.72
N GLY A 178 -6.90 10.04 -8.87
CA GLY A 178 -6.43 11.15 -8.05
C GLY A 178 -6.31 12.42 -8.88
N GLU A 179 -6.57 13.56 -8.26
CA GLU A 179 -6.46 14.87 -8.93
C GLU A 179 -5.00 15.29 -9.13
N GLU A 180 -4.15 15.08 -8.13
CA GLU A 180 -2.75 15.50 -8.12
C GLU A 180 -1.78 14.39 -8.54
N VAL A 181 -2.23 13.16 -8.50
CA VAL A 181 -1.54 11.93 -8.96
C VAL A 181 -2.50 11.17 -9.86
N ALA A 182 -2.00 10.35 -10.78
CA ALA A 182 -2.86 9.63 -11.71
C ALA A 182 -3.93 8.77 -11.00
N PHE A 183 -3.56 8.17 -9.88
CA PHE A 183 -4.49 7.42 -9.02
C PHE A 183 -3.96 7.30 -7.58
N ILE A 184 -4.88 7.06 -6.65
CA ILE A 184 -4.58 6.70 -5.27
C ILE A 184 -4.21 5.22 -5.26
N GLY A 185 -2.94 4.94 -4.97
CA GLY A 185 -2.37 3.60 -4.89
C GLY A 185 -1.52 3.47 -3.63
N SER A 186 -0.84 2.34 -3.49
CA SER A 186 -0.06 2.05 -2.28
C SER A 186 1.14 2.98 -2.10
N LEU A 187 1.76 3.41 -3.20
CA LEU A 187 2.92 4.29 -3.19
C LEU A 187 2.52 5.75 -3.00
N SER A 188 1.51 6.24 -3.73
CA SER A 188 1.01 7.61 -3.58
C SER A 188 0.34 7.85 -2.22
N ASN A 189 -0.22 6.82 -1.59
CA ASN A 189 -0.72 6.88 -0.21
C ASN A 189 0.36 7.35 0.78
N MET A 190 1.64 7.16 0.48
CA MET A 190 2.73 7.61 1.37
C MET A 190 2.89 9.14 1.42
N LEU A 191 2.18 9.91 0.61
CA LEU A 191 2.11 11.38 0.76
C LEU A 191 1.56 11.80 2.12
N GLY A 192 0.69 10.99 2.77
CA GLY A 192 0.25 11.20 4.14
C GLY A 192 1.39 11.20 5.17
N ALA A 193 2.55 10.60 4.83
CA ALA A 193 3.73 10.59 5.70
C ALA A 193 4.50 11.92 5.77
N PHE A 194 4.14 12.94 4.96
CA PHE A 194 4.64 14.29 5.16
C PHE A 194 3.88 14.96 6.32
N PRO A 195 4.49 15.24 7.49
CA PRO A 195 3.78 15.82 8.63
C PRO A 195 3.38 17.28 8.37
N ALA A 196 2.09 17.61 8.51
CA ALA A 196 1.57 18.95 8.25
C ALA A 196 2.32 20.04 9.02
N ARG A 197 2.74 19.78 10.26
CA ARG A 197 3.52 20.75 11.06
C ARG A 197 4.81 21.24 10.40
N HIS A 198 5.40 20.46 9.47
CA HIS A 198 6.61 20.83 8.74
C HIS A 198 6.32 21.25 7.29
N TYR A 199 5.24 20.73 6.69
CA TYR A 199 4.95 20.91 5.27
C TYR A 199 3.74 21.78 4.97
N LYS A 200 3.03 22.25 5.98
CA LYS A 200 1.97 23.28 5.85
C LYS A 200 2.59 24.63 5.51
N GLY A 201 1.93 25.39 4.64
CA GLY A 201 2.27 26.78 4.36
C GLY A 201 1.83 27.71 5.49
N PHE A 202 2.35 28.92 5.52
CA PHE A 202 2.05 29.88 6.61
C PHE A 202 0.56 30.24 6.67
N PHE A 203 -0.08 30.40 5.53
CA PHE A 203 -1.50 30.74 5.41
C PHE A 203 -2.34 29.60 4.81
N SER A 204 -1.88 28.35 4.88
CA SER A 204 -2.56 27.21 4.29
C SER A 204 -2.92 26.18 5.35
N SER A 205 -4.12 25.61 5.28
CA SER A 205 -4.49 24.44 6.05
C SER A 205 -3.83 23.16 5.51
N THR A 206 -3.46 23.15 4.22
CA THR A 206 -2.92 21.98 3.53
C THR A 206 -1.39 21.95 3.54
N LYS A 207 -0.82 20.80 3.20
CA LYS A 207 0.64 20.55 3.05
C LYS A 207 1.19 21.21 1.77
N SER A 208 0.95 22.51 1.60
CA SER A 208 1.26 23.26 0.38
C SER A 208 2.74 23.24 -0.02
N LYS A 209 3.66 23.01 0.94
CA LYS A 209 5.09 22.95 0.64
C LYS A 209 5.48 21.76 -0.24
N ILE A 210 4.72 20.64 -0.21
CA ILE A 210 4.99 19.50 -1.08
C ILE A 210 4.48 19.72 -2.50
N ARG A 211 3.62 20.74 -2.71
CA ARG A 211 3.01 21.10 -3.99
C ARG A 211 3.78 22.15 -4.80
N LYS A 212 4.98 22.53 -4.34
CA LYS A 212 5.84 23.47 -5.08
C LYS A 212 6.29 22.94 -6.45
N TRP A 213 6.23 21.62 -6.63
CA TRP A 213 6.59 20.91 -7.86
C TRP A 213 5.52 19.86 -8.17
N PRO A 214 5.51 19.28 -9.38
CA PRO A 214 4.64 18.14 -9.69
C PRO A 214 4.73 17.04 -8.65
N MET A 215 3.59 16.53 -8.19
CA MET A 215 3.47 15.60 -7.06
C MET A 215 4.27 14.31 -7.21
N LYS A 216 4.59 13.90 -8.44
CA LYS A 216 5.48 12.74 -8.69
C LYS A 216 6.82 12.84 -7.95
N TYR A 217 7.35 14.05 -7.74
CA TYR A 217 8.60 14.25 -7.01
C TYR A 217 8.42 14.11 -5.51
N ALA A 218 7.30 14.58 -4.97
CA ALA A 218 6.98 14.36 -3.56
C ALA A 218 6.77 12.87 -3.27
N VAL A 219 6.04 12.15 -4.15
CA VAL A 219 5.91 10.69 -4.07
C VAL A 219 7.28 10.00 -4.13
N HIS A 220 8.13 10.39 -5.09
CA HIS A 220 9.47 9.81 -5.21
C HIS A 220 10.29 10.01 -3.94
N ASP A 221 10.43 11.24 -3.47
CA ASP A 221 11.35 11.57 -2.38
C ASP A 221 10.87 11.02 -1.04
N ILE A 222 9.56 11.00 -0.75
CA ILE A 222 9.05 10.36 0.46
C ILE A 222 9.31 8.84 0.47
N LEU A 223 9.21 8.19 -0.67
CA LEU A 223 9.49 6.76 -0.81
C LEU A 223 10.99 6.43 -0.73
N LYS A 224 11.86 7.41 -0.97
CA LYS A 224 13.30 7.27 -0.69
C LYS A 224 13.60 7.24 0.81
N CYS A 225 12.76 7.82 1.67
CA CYS A 225 12.86 7.64 3.11
C CYS A 225 12.58 6.18 3.48
N LYS A 226 11.45 5.65 3.07
CA LYS A 226 11.09 4.24 3.18
C LYS A 226 9.90 3.91 2.26
N LEU A 227 10.00 2.82 1.50
CA LEU A 227 8.85 2.18 0.85
C LEU A 227 7.95 1.54 1.92
N PRO A 228 6.63 1.50 1.74
CA PRO A 228 5.81 0.60 2.53
C PRO A 228 6.30 -0.84 2.31
N ASP A 229 6.24 -1.65 3.36
CA ASP A 229 6.74 -3.03 3.32
C ASP A 229 5.78 -3.95 2.56
N PHE A 230 4.49 -3.61 2.63
CA PHE A 230 3.42 -4.37 2.00
C PHE A 230 2.26 -3.45 1.57
N ALA A 231 1.47 -3.91 0.60
CA ALA A 231 0.29 -3.20 0.11
C ALA A 231 -0.92 -4.11 0.04
N ILE A 232 -2.07 -3.59 0.42
CA ILE A 232 -3.38 -4.18 0.14
C ILE A 232 -4.26 -3.04 -0.37
N VAL A 233 -4.62 -3.10 -1.63
CA VAL A 233 -5.40 -2.04 -2.29
C VAL A 233 -6.84 -2.48 -2.40
N ASP A 234 -7.73 -1.67 -1.83
CA ASP A 234 -9.17 -1.87 -1.93
C ASP A 234 -9.67 -1.43 -3.31
N SER A 235 -9.85 -2.40 -4.18
CA SER A 235 -10.48 -2.24 -5.50
C SER A 235 -11.80 -3.01 -5.60
N SER A 236 -12.53 -3.10 -4.49
CA SER A 236 -13.81 -3.82 -4.39
C SER A 236 -14.86 -3.31 -5.39
N GLU A 237 -14.87 -2.02 -5.70
CA GLU A 237 -15.71 -1.43 -6.76
C GLU A 237 -15.37 -1.98 -8.16
N LYS A 238 -14.13 -2.44 -8.38
CA LYS A 238 -13.70 -3.15 -9.59
C LYS A 238 -13.87 -4.67 -9.47
N GLY A 239 -14.46 -5.16 -8.37
CA GLY A 239 -14.71 -6.58 -8.13
C GLY A 239 -13.50 -7.40 -7.67
N VAL A 240 -12.39 -6.76 -7.29
CA VAL A 240 -11.16 -7.44 -6.85
C VAL A 240 -10.51 -6.73 -5.66
N ILE A 241 -9.63 -7.45 -4.95
CA ILE A 241 -8.67 -6.88 -4.00
C ILE A 241 -7.27 -7.23 -4.49
N LEU A 242 -6.35 -6.26 -4.42
CA LEU A 242 -4.94 -6.46 -4.78
C LEU A 242 -4.09 -6.52 -3.51
N ALA A 243 -3.08 -7.40 -3.47
CA ALA A 243 -2.11 -7.42 -2.37
C ALA A 243 -0.74 -7.92 -2.81
N GLY A 244 0.32 -7.44 -2.14
CA GLY A 244 1.69 -7.86 -2.41
C GLY A 244 2.72 -6.75 -2.20
N LEU A 245 3.83 -6.83 -2.95
CA LEU A 245 4.84 -5.78 -2.95
C LEU A 245 4.27 -4.49 -3.55
N PRO A 246 4.43 -3.33 -2.91
CA PRO A 246 3.75 -2.09 -3.28
C PRO A 246 3.92 -1.68 -4.74
N ARG A 247 5.12 -1.77 -5.29
CA ARG A 247 5.40 -1.42 -6.69
C ARG A 247 4.67 -2.31 -7.69
N GLU A 248 4.61 -3.60 -7.42
CA GLU A 248 3.94 -4.58 -8.28
C GLU A 248 2.42 -4.47 -8.17
N VAL A 249 1.92 -4.16 -6.96
CA VAL A 249 0.50 -3.90 -6.72
C VAL A 249 0.05 -2.64 -7.45
N ASP A 250 0.83 -1.55 -7.40
CA ASP A 250 0.48 -0.30 -8.09
C ASP A 250 0.53 -0.44 -9.63
N LYS A 251 1.42 -1.29 -10.18
CA LYS A 251 1.38 -1.63 -11.62
C LYS A 251 0.10 -2.37 -12.01
N GLN A 252 -0.36 -3.30 -11.16
CA GLN A 252 -1.64 -3.99 -11.39
C GLN A 252 -2.83 -3.03 -11.24
N ALA A 253 -2.77 -2.12 -10.25
CA ALA A 253 -3.76 -1.08 -10.02
C ALA A 253 -3.88 -0.14 -11.24
N ALA A 254 -2.75 0.31 -11.81
CA ALA A 254 -2.71 1.09 -13.04
C ALA A 254 -3.46 0.38 -14.18
N LYS A 255 -3.17 -0.91 -14.39
CA LYS A 255 -3.83 -1.72 -15.43
C LYS A 255 -5.35 -1.84 -15.20
N LEU A 256 -5.80 -2.00 -13.96
CA LEU A 256 -7.24 -2.02 -13.63
C LEU A 256 -7.95 -0.69 -13.93
N LEU A 257 -7.22 0.42 -13.92
CA LEU A 257 -7.70 1.74 -14.29
C LEU A 257 -7.53 2.08 -15.77
N GLY A 258 -6.98 1.17 -16.58
CA GLY A 258 -6.76 1.36 -18.02
C GLY A 258 -5.46 2.09 -18.36
N PHE A 259 -4.51 2.21 -17.42
CA PHE A 259 -3.20 2.81 -17.67
C PHE A 259 -2.13 1.73 -17.87
N GLU A 260 -1.22 1.98 -18.81
CA GLU A 260 0.08 1.33 -18.75
C GLU A 260 0.91 1.98 -17.63
N TRP A 261 1.60 1.18 -16.81
CA TRP A 261 2.33 1.70 -15.64
C TRP A 261 3.36 2.79 -15.98
N ASN A 262 3.97 2.73 -17.18
CA ASN A 262 4.94 3.72 -17.67
C ASN A 262 4.31 5.04 -18.12
N GLN A 263 2.98 5.12 -18.24
CA GLN A 263 2.21 6.34 -18.43
C GLN A 263 1.90 7.04 -17.11
N VAL A 264 2.06 6.36 -15.98
CA VAL A 264 1.88 6.92 -14.65
C VAL A 264 3.19 7.53 -14.17
N ASP A 265 3.25 8.84 -14.16
CA ASP A 265 4.46 9.63 -13.94
C ASP A 265 5.27 9.22 -12.71
N TYR A 266 4.62 9.04 -11.55
CA TYR A 266 5.32 8.65 -10.33
C TYR A 266 5.82 7.20 -10.39
N LEU A 267 5.07 6.27 -11.01
CA LEU A 267 5.52 4.89 -11.18
C LEU A 267 6.72 4.82 -12.11
N LYS A 268 6.65 5.52 -13.25
CA LYS A 268 7.77 5.61 -14.20
C LYS A 268 9.03 6.12 -13.52
N LEU A 269 8.91 7.19 -12.73
CA LEU A 269 10.03 7.79 -12.01
C LEU A 269 10.64 6.83 -10.97
N ILE A 270 9.80 6.16 -10.19
CA ILE A 270 10.24 5.19 -9.19
C ILE A 270 10.92 4.00 -9.85
N GLU A 271 10.33 3.42 -10.90
CA GLU A 271 10.90 2.27 -11.60
C GLU A 271 12.27 2.59 -12.20
N SER A 272 12.44 3.75 -12.84
CA SER A 272 13.74 4.19 -13.40
C SER A 272 14.80 4.29 -12.31
N THR A 273 14.47 4.87 -11.16
CA THR A 273 15.42 5.03 -10.05
C THR A 273 15.83 3.69 -9.43
N PHE A 274 14.88 2.74 -9.31
CA PHE A 274 15.21 1.40 -8.83
C PHE A 274 16.03 0.60 -9.83
N LEU A 275 15.81 0.77 -11.13
CA LEU A 275 16.61 0.13 -12.18
C LEU A 275 18.05 0.67 -12.17
N GLU A 276 18.24 2.00 -12.12
CA GLU A 276 19.55 2.61 -12.01
C GLU A 276 20.35 2.11 -10.79
N LYS A 277 19.67 1.95 -9.64
CA LYS A 277 20.30 1.40 -8.45
C LYS A 277 20.76 -0.04 -8.66
N LYS A 278 19.95 -0.89 -9.27
CA LYS A 278 20.32 -2.28 -9.56
C LYS A 278 21.47 -2.40 -10.56
N ILE A 279 21.50 -1.53 -11.57
CA ILE A 279 22.63 -1.45 -12.53
C ILE A 279 23.91 -1.05 -11.80
N LYS A 280 23.87 -0.02 -10.96
CA LYS A 280 25.02 0.42 -10.16
C LYS A 280 25.53 -0.64 -9.19
N GLU A 281 24.63 -1.49 -8.67
CA GLU A 281 24.96 -2.62 -7.80
C GLU A 281 25.40 -3.87 -8.58
N GLY A 282 25.47 -3.84 -9.91
CA GLY A 282 25.84 -4.96 -10.78
C GLY A 282 24.84 -6.12 -10.79
N LYS A 283 23.60 -5.89 -10.36
CA LYS A 283 22.54 -6.92 -10.25
C LYS A 283 21.69 -7.06 -11.52
N GLU A 284 21.75 -6.10 -12.43
CA GLU A 284 21.08 -6.16 -13.74
C GLU A 284 21.97 -5.57 -14.84
N ALA A 285 21.95 -6.17 -16.02
CA ALA A 285 22.59 -5.61 -17.21
C ALA A 285 21.79 -4.38 -17.71
N ILE A 286 22.49 -3.44 -18.37
CA ILE A 286 21.83 -2.29 -18.99
C ILE A 286 20.87 -2.83 -20.08
N PRO A 287 19.56 -2.55 -20.03
CA PRO A 287 18.68 -2.90 -21.10
C PRO A 287 19.13 -2.18 -22.37
N ASN A 288 19.28 -2.91 -23.48
CA ASN A 288 19.53 -2.31 -24.80
C ASN A 288 18.27 -1.54 -25.28
N VAL A 289 18.03 -0.36 -24.72
CA VAL A 289 16.99 0.59 -25.14
C VAL A 289 17.64 1.98 -25.24
N ILE A 290 18.62 2.11 -26.13
CA ILE A 290 18.95 3.39 -26.75
C ILE A 290 19.43 3.05 -28.18
N ALA A 291 18.49 2.83 -29.07
CA ALA A 291 18.68 3.01 -30.51
C ALA A 291 17.29 2.84 -31.19
N GLN A 292 16.47 3.86 -31.16
CA GLN A 292 15.62 4.31 -32.28
C GLN A 292 14.91 5.60 -31.90
#